data_d7898b4295873bd725ff8b39dcd42f5e
#
_entry.id   d7898b4295873bd725ff8b39dcd42f5e
#
_cell.length_a   1.000
_cell.length_b   1.000
_cell.length_c   1.000
_cell.angle_alpha   90.00
_cell.angle_beta   90.00
_cell.angle_gamma   90.00
#
_symmetry.space_group_name_H-M   'P 1'
#
loop_
_entity.id
_entity.type
_entity.pdbx_description
1 polymer ?
#
loop_
_entity_poly.entity_id
_entity_poly.type
_entity_poly.pdbx_seq_one_letter_code
_entity_poly.pdbx_strand_id
1 'polypeptide(L)'
;MDGILLIDGYNVISSWPEFKDLKEADLAHARDRLIAILSEFRAFCGMRVIVVFDAHQVKGGTEQCEQCQGIEVVYTKEGETADNWIEKFAARQRREGTPGKPPLFVVTYDWLEQRIISAQGAYRITPEELRREIQRAKEEGKRFFQEACDRIPLDYRLPDSAKKLFENWRRRKTPG
;
A
#
# COMPACT_ATOMS: atom_id res chain seq x y z
N MET A 1 11.75 8.46 1.30
CA MET A 1 11.04 9.74 1.07
C MET A 1 10.05 9.94 2.21
N ASP A 2 10.16 11.04 2.90
CA ASP A 2 9.20 11.34 3.96
C ASP A 2 7.94 11.92 3.33
N GLY A 3 6.91 11.09 3.11
CA GLY A 3 5.64 11.49 2.52
C GLY A 3 4.48 10.75 3.17
N ILE A 4 3.27 11.29 3.01
CA ILE A 4 2.03 10.62 3.41
C ILE A 4 1.28 10.21 2.16
N LEU A 5 0.98 8.93 2.05
CA LEU A 5 0.14 8.36 0.99
C LEU A 5 -1.23 8.00 1.59
N LEU A 6 -2.25 8.73 1.18
CA LEU A 6 -3.63 8.59 1.64
C LEU A 6 -4.46 7.96 0.52
N ILE A 7 -5.17 6.88 0.81
CA ILE A 7 -5.78 6.03 -0.20
C ILE A 7 -7.25 5.80 0.13
N ASP A 8 -8.15 6.09 -0.80
CA ASP A 8 -9.50 5.56 -0.78
C ASP A 8 -9.49 4.07 -1.15
N GLY A 9 -9.68 3.22 -0.14
CA GLY A 9 -9.55 1.77 -0.31
C GLY A 9 -10.58 1.18 -1.27
N TYR A 10 -11.84 1.58 -1.19
CA TYR A 10 -12.87 1.04 -2.08
C TYR A 10 -12.76 1.56 -3.51
N ASN A 11 -12.28 2.77 -3.68
CA ASN A 11 -11.99 3.32 -5.00
C ASN A 11 -10.91 2.49 -5.70
N VAL A 12 -9.84 2.16 -5.00
CA VAL A 12 -8.77 1.28 -5.51
C VAL A 12 -9.28 -0.14 -5.79
N ILE A 13 -10.02 -0.76 -4.86
CA ILE A 13 -10.61 -2.10 -5.05
C ILE A 13 -11.54 -2.13 -6.27
N SER A 14 -12.31 -1.06 -6.49
CA SER A 14 -13.22 -0.96 -7.63
C SER A 14 -12.50 -0.79 -8.96
N SER A 15 -11.32 -0.21 -8.95
CA SER A 15 -10.54 0.15 -10.15
C SER A 15 -9.60 -0.94 -10.63
N TRP A 16 -9.02 -1.70 -9.70
CA TRP A 16 -7.99 -2.67 -10.07
C TRP A 16 -8.57 -3.99 -10.58
N PRO A 17 -8.10 -4.49 -11.72
CA PRO A 17 -8.60 -5.74 -12.31
C PRO A 17 -8.49 -6.95 -11.39
N GLU A 18 -7.44 -6.99 -10.54
CA GLU A 18 -7.18 -8.08 -9.61
C GLU A 18 -8.28 -8.28 -8.55
N PHE A 19 -9.12 -7.28 -8.35
CA PHE A 19 -10.22 -7.31 -7.37
C PHE A 19 -11.59 -7.56 -8.00
N LYS A 20 -11.67 -7.69 -9.34
CA LYS A 20 -12.95 -7.78 -10.04
C LYS A 20 -13.84 -8.90 -9.50
N ASP A 21 -13.27 -10.09 -9.35
CA ASP A 21 -14.02 -11.26 -8.86
C ASP A 21 -14.20 -11.23 -7.33
N LEU A 22 -13.21 -10.71 -6.61
CA LEU A 22 -13.21 -10.66 -5.15
C LEU A 22 -14.22 -9.66 -4.60
N LYS A 23 -14.40 -8.51 -5.23
CA LYS A 23 -15.30 -7.47 -4.73
C LYS A 23 -16.78 -7.90 -4.76
N GLU A 24 -17.14 -8.82 -5.68
CA GLU A 24 -18.49 -9.36 -5.79
C GLU A 24 -18.73 -10.51 -4.81
N ALA A 25 -17.70 -11.29 -4.51
CA ALA A 25 -17.78 -12.47 -3.66
C ALA A 25 -17.55 -12.19 -2.17
N ASP A 26 -16.50 -11.42 -1.85
CA ASP A 26 -16.09 -11.14 -0.47
C ASP A 26 -15.30 -9.84 -0.36
N LEU A 27 -15.98 -8.79 0.06
CA LEU A 27 -15.40 -7.47 0.24
C LEU A 27 -14.36 -7.41 1.38
N ALA A 28 -14.51 -8.24 2.41
CA ALA A 28 -13.54 -8.32 3.51
C ALA A 28 -12.21 -8.89 3.01
N HIS A 29 -12.27 -9.96 2.23
CA HIS A 29 -11.08 -10.53 1.61
C HIS A 29 -10.39 -9.56 0.63
N ALA A 30 -11.17 -8.76 -0.11
CA ALA A 30 -10.60 -7.73 -0.99
C ALA A 30 -9.85 -6.65 -0.18
N ARG A 31 -10.39 -6.22 0.98
CA ARG A 31 -9.70 -5.28 1.89
C ARG A 31 -8.39 -5.87 2.41
N ASP A 32 -8.42 -7.09 2.93
CA ASP A 32 -7.22 -7.76 3.47
C ASP A 32 -6.12 -7.87 2.42
N ARG A 33 -6.50 -8.23 1.20
CA ARG A 33 -5.57 -8.31 0.06
C ARG A 33 -4.99 -6.95 -0.32
N LEU A 34 -5.80 -5.89 -0.33
CA LEU A 34 -5.30 -4.54 -0.59
C LEU A 34 -4.33 -4.10 0.51
N ILE A 35 -4.66 -4.33 1.78
CA ILE A 35 -3.80 -4.03 2.93
C ILE A 35 -2.45 -4.73 2.78
N ALA A 36 -2.42 -6.02 2.42
CA ALA A 36 -1.19 -6.76 2.20
C ALA A 36 -0.33 -6.15 1.07
N ILE A 37 -0.95 -5.81 -0.07
CA ILE A 37 -0.25 -5.17 -1.20
C ILE A 37 0.36 -3.82 -0.80
N LEU A 38 -0.40 -3.00 -0.07
CA LEU A 38 0.05 -1.68 0.38
C LEU A 38 1.13 -1.76 1.46
N SER A 39 1.07 -2.77 2.32
CA SER A 39 2.12 -3.04 3.31
C SER A 39 3.46 -3.39 2.65
N GLU A 40 3.44 -4.27 1.64
CA GLU A 40 4.63 -4.56 0.84
C GLU A 40 5.18 -3.28 0.19
N PHE A 41 4.31 -2.48 -0.44
CA PHE A 41 4.70 -1.23 -1.10
C PHE A 41 5.29 -0.22 -0.12
N ARG A 42 4.72 -0.08 1.07
CA ARG A 42 5.25 0.78 2.13
C ARG A 42 6.70 0.44 2.48
N ALA A 43 7.04 -0.84 2.54
CA ALA A 43 8.41 -1.28 2.82
C ALA A 43 9.43 -0.79 1.76
N PHE A 44 8.99 -0.58 0.52
CA PHE A 44 9.83 -0.05 -0.55
C PHE A 44 9.87 1.48 -0.56
N CYS A 45 8.72 2.14 -0.46
CA CYS A 45 8.63 3.59 -0.62
C CYS A 45 9.03 4.37 0.63
N GLY A 46 8.99 3.76 1.81
CA GLY A 46 9.29 4.39 3.10
C GLY A 46 8.30 5.49 3.53
N MET A 47 7.17 5.61 2.83
CA MET A 47 6.13 6.60 3.13
C MET A 47 5.21 6.11 4.25
N ARG A 48 4.57 7.04 4.97
CA ARG A 48 3.44 6.74 5.82
C ARG A 48 2.23 6.45 4.95
N VAL A 49 1.69 5.23 5.00
CA VAL A 49 0.54 4.81 4.19
C VAL A 49 -0.69 4.72 5.07
N ILE A 50 -1.76 5.40 4.66
CA ILE A 50 -3.07 5.42 5.31
C ILE A 50 -4.10 4.98 4.28
N VAL A 51 -4.83 3.91 4.55
CA VAL A 51 -5.96 3.49 3.73
C VAL A 51 -7.27 3.74 4.47
N VAL A 52 -8.22 4.36 3.79
CA VAL A 52 -9.52 4.72 4.35
C VAL A 52 -10.59 3.86 3.70
N PHE A 53 -11.39 3.21 4.53
CA PHE A 53 -12.57 2.47 4.10
C PHE A 53 -13.84 3.11 4.64
N ASP A 54 -14.81 3.27 3.78
CA ASP A 54 -16.13 3.75 4.15
C ASP A 54 -16.87 2.70 4.99
N ALA A 55 -17.40 3.11 6.14
CA ALA A 55 -18.10 2.23 7.06
C ALA A 55 -19.57 1.98 6.68
N HIS A 56 -19.92 1.96 5.40
CA HIS A 56 -21.31 1.79 4.91
C HIS A 56 -22.06 0.58 5.49
N GLN A 57 -21.39 -0.34 6.18
CA GLN A 57 -22.00 -1.56 6.70
C GLN A 57 -21.95 -1.71 8.23
N VAL A 58 -21.42 -0.73 8.96
CA VAL A 58 -21.35 -0.80 10.43
C VAL A 58 -22.33 0.20 11.04
N LYS A 59 -23.55 -0.23 11.31
CA LYS A 59 -24.54 0.60 12.04
C LYS A 59 -24.03 0.92 13.45
N GLY A 60 -24.00 2.21 13.79
CA GLY A 60 -23.59 2.69 15.11
C GLY A 60 -22.08 2.71 15.35
N GLY A 61 -21.27 2.55 14.29
CA GLY A 61 -19.82 2.54 14.38
C GLY A 61 -19.22 3.93 14.61
N THR A 62 -18.35 4.03 15.61
CA THR A 62 -17.39 5.14 15.75
C THR A 62 -16.24 4.96 14.76
N GLU A 63 -15.55 6.05 14.42
CA GLU A 63 -14.32 5.98 13.65
C GLU A 63 -13.34 4.99 14.31
N GLN A 64 -12.83 4.05 13.53
CA GLN A 64 -11.82 3.09 14.00
C GLN A 64 -10.54 3.29 13.20
N CYS A 65 -9.43 3.32 13.92
CA CYS A 65 -8.11 3.42 13.32
C CYS A 65 -7.24 2.28 13.85
N GLU A 66 -6.74 1.45 12.96
CA GLU A 66 -5.95 0.26 13.29
C GLU A 66 -4.58 0.33 12.61
N GLN A 67 -3.56 -0.19 13.30
CA GLN A 67 -2.26 -0.44 12.69
C GLN A 67 -2.21 -1.87 12.17
N CYS A 68 -2.19 -2.04 10.87
CA CYS A 68 -2.18 -3.34 10.25
C CYS A 68 -0.96 -3.49 9.33
N GLN A 69 -0.08 -4.44 9.64
CA GLN A 69 1.12 -4.72 8.83
C GLN A 69 1.99 -3.48 8.50
N GLY A 70 2.03 -2.51 9.42
CA GLY A 70 2.82 -1.30 9.29
C GLY A 70 2.14 -0.14 8.52
N ILE A 71 0.92 -0.30 8.04
CA ILE A 71 0.09 0.76 7.49
C ILE A 71 -1.06 1.11 8.44
N GLU A 72 -1.61 2.31 8.30
CA GLU A 72 -2.79 2.74 9.04
C GLU A 72 -4.05 2.42 8.24
N VAL A 73 -4.98 1.73 8.87
CA VAL A 73 -6.30 1.42 8.28
C VAL A 73 -7.34 2.19 9.05
N VAL A 74 -8.10 3.02 8.36
CA VAL A 74 -9.16 3.84 8.92
C VAL A 74 -10.51 3.36 8.39
N TYR A 75 -11.43 3.09 9.30
CA TYR A 75 -12.84 2.90 8.98
C TYR A 75 -13.58 4.15 9.42
N THR A 76 -14.27 4.80 8.51
CA THR A 76 -15.03 6.02 8.82
C THR A 76 -16.19 5.73 9.76
N LYS A 77 -16.67 6.74 10.47
CA LYS A 77 -17.88 6.59 11.28
C LYS A 77 -19.14 6.51 10.40
N GLU A 78 -20.23 6.04 10.98
CA GLU A 78 -21.52 6.01 10.30
C GLU A 78 -21.89 7.40 9.73
N GLY A 79 -22.28 7.44 8.44
CA GLY A 79 -22.63 8.66 7.73
C GLY A 79 -21.46 9.52 7.25
N GLU A 80 -20.22 9.10 7.44
CA GLU A 80 -19.04 9.74 6.89
C GLU A 80 -18.44 8.90 5.77
N THR A 81 -18.28 9.51 4.60
CA THR A 81 -17.61 8.84 3.46
C THR A 81 -16.09 8.90 3.59
N ALA A 82 -15.39 7.99 2.89
CA ALA A 82 -13.94 8.04 2.80
C ALA A 82 -13.46 9.40 2.28
N ASP A 83 -14.14 9.95 1.26
CA ASP A 83 -13.86 11.25 0.66
C ASP A 83 -13.91 12.39 1.68
N ASN A 84 -14.98 12.46 2.48
CA ASN A 84 -15.12 13.47 3.53
C ASN A 84 -14.01 13.36 4.58
N TRP A 85 -13.60 12.16 4.93
CA TRP A 85 -12.52 11.94 5.88
C TRP A 85 -11.18 12.40 5.29
N ILE A 86 -10.91 12.05 4.03
CA ILE A 86 -9.70 12.42 3.28
C ILE A 86 -9.59 13.95 3.19
N GLU A 87 -10.67 14.63 2.83
CA GLU A 87 -10.70 16.11 2.78
C GLU A 87 -10.38 16.75 4.13
N LYS A 88 -10.99 16.27 5.21
CA LYS A 88 -10.72 16.74 6.57
C LYS A 88 -9.27 16.52 6.97
N PHE A 89 -8.71 15.38 6.65
CA PHE A 89 -7.31 15.07 6.92
C PHE A 89 -6.39 16.04 6.17
N ALA A 90 -6.61 16.24 4.87
CA ALA A 90 -5.83 17.16 4.05
C ALA A 90 -5.93 18.61 4.56
N ALA A 91 -7.13 19.03 4.94
CA ALA A 91 -7.35 20.38 5.52
C ALA A 91 -6.61 20.58 6.85
N ARG A 92 -6.58 19.58 7.73
CA ARG A 92 -5.79 19.63 8.98
C ARG A 92 -4.30 19.71 8.69
N GLN A 93 -3.81 18.91 7.77
CA GLN A 93 -2.41 18.92 7.35
C GLN A 93 -1.98 20.31 6.84
N ARG A 94 -2.85 21.03 6.13
CA ARG A 94 -2.58 22.38 5.67
C ARG A 94 -2.56 23.41 6.81
N ARG A 95 -3.53 23.36 7.72
CA ARG A 95 -3.69 24.36 8.83
C ARG A 95 -2.53 24.36 9.81
N GLU A 96 -1.97 23.19 10.07
CA GLU A 96 -0.82 23.04 10.97
C GLU A 96 0.51 23.53 10.37
N GLY A 97 0.49 24.25 9.28
CA GLY A 97 1.48 25.00 8.48
C GLY A 97 2.93 25.12 8.96
N THR A 98 3.54 24.01 9.38
CA THR A 98 4.94 23.98 9.78
C THR A 98 5.85 23.88 8.54
N PRO A 99 6.87 24.73 8.38
CA PRO A 99 7.86 24.56 7.31
C PRO A 99 8.50 23.16 7.39
N GLY A 100 8.57 22.45 6.27
CA GLY A 100 9.19 21.12 6.21
C GLY A 100 8.24 19.94 6.39
N LYS A 101 6.91 20.15 6.31
CA LYS A 101 5.96 19.04 6.31
C LYS A 101 6.18 18.07 5.16
N PRO A 102 5.98 16.75 5.42
CA PRO A 102 6.02 15.76 4.37
C PRO A 102 4.91 16.01 3.33
N PRO A 103 5.19 15.84 2.03
CA PRO A 103 4.19 15.97 0.97
C PRO A 103 3.05 14.96 1.19
N LEU A 104 1.82 15.40 0.95
CA LEU A 104 0.63 14.58 1.00
C LEU A 104 0.25 14.15 -0.41
N PHE A 105 0.15 12.84 -0.63
CA PHE A 105 -0.33 12.23 -1.87
C PHE A 105 -1.68 11.58 -1.60
N VAL A 106 -2.67 11.83 -2.45
CA VAL A 106 -4.01 11.28 -2.31
C VAL A 106 -4.37 10.47 -3.53
N VAL A 107 -4.78 9.22 -3.29
CA VAL A 107 -5.19 8.28 -4.34
C VAL A 107 -6.70 8.26 -4.41
N THR A 108 -7.25 8.85 -5.46
CA THR A 108 -8.69 8.89 -5.74
C THR A 108 -8.97 9.02 -7.24
N TYR A 109 -10.13 8.53 -7.65
CA TYR A 109 -10.69 8.73 -8.99
C TYR A 109 -11.57 9.96 -9.10
N ASP A 110 -12.13 10.46 -7.98
CA ASP A 110 -13.12 11.52 -8.04
C ASP A 110 -12.52 12.84 -8.51
N TRP A 111 -13.11 13.39 -9.59
CA TRP A 111 -12.67 14.65 -10.19
C TRP A 111 -12.97 15.86 -9.28
N LEU A 112 -14.03 15.84 -8.49
CA LEU A 112 -14.39 16.93 -7.57
C LEU A 112 -13.42 16.98 -6.40
N GLU A 113 -13.09 15.83 -5.82
CA GLU A 113 -12.07 15.72 -4.78
C GLU A 113 -10.70 16.23 -5.25
N GLN A 114 -10.33 15.99 -6.50
CA GLN A 114 -9.07 16.46 -7.06
C GLN A 114 -8.89 17.97 -6.96
N ARG A 115 -9.96 18.74 -7.19
CA ARG A 115 -9.91 20.21 -7.10
C ARG A 115 -9.74 20.68 -5.65
N ILE A 116 -10.42 20.03 -4.70
CA ILE A 116 -10.36 20.36 -3.28
C ILE A 116 -8.98 19.98 -2.71
N ILE A 117 -8.49 18.81 -3.04
CA ILE A 117 -7.18 18.29 -2.61
C ILE A 117 -6.04 19.15 -3.16
N SER A 118 -6.08 19.52 -4.44
CA SER A 118 -5.08 20.40 -5.06
C SER A 118 -5.09 21.79 -4.44
N ALA A 119 -6.26 22.32 -4.12
CA ALA A 119 -6.40 23.61 -3.41
C ALA A 119 -5.80 23.57 -1.99
N GLN A 120 -5.66 22.38 -1.41
CA GLN A 120 -5.06 22.17 -0.10
C GLN A 120 -3.55 21.86 -0.17
N GLY A 121 -2.94 21.85 -1.37
CA GLY A 121 -1.51 21.62 -1.57
C GLY A 121 -1.11 20.14 -1.51
N ALA A 122 -2.06 19.23 -1.69
CA ALA A 122 -1.78 17.81 -1.83
C ALA A 122 -1.61 17.40 -3.30
N TYR A 123 -0.85 16.34 -3.55
CA TYR A 123 -0.63 15.76 -4.86
C TYR A 123 -1.62 14.63 -5.10
N ARG A 124 -2.25 14.63 -6.25
CA ARG A 124 -3.14 13.56 -6.66
C ARG A 124 -2.38 12.43 -7.36
N ILE A 125 -2.81 11.20 -7.08
CA ILE A 125 -2.41 9.99 -7.79
C ILE A 125 -3.69 9.23 -8.19
N THR A 126 -3.77 8.73 -9.42
CA THR A 126 -4.86 7.82 -9.80
C THR A 126 -4.58 6.41 -9.27
N PRO A 127 -5.62 5.58 -9.05
CA PRO A 127 -5.43 4.17 -8.71
C PRO A 127 -4.55 3.40 -9.70
N GLU A 128 -4.61 3.72 -11.00
CA GLU A 128 -3.74 3.09 -12.01
C GLU A 128 -2.29 3.53 -11.90
N GLU A 129 -2.03 4.79 -11.59
CA GLU A 129 -0.68 5.30 -11.35
C GLU A 129 -0.09 4.61 -10.12
N LEU A 130 -0.84 4.51 -9.02
CA LEU A 130 -0.42 3.75 -7.84
C LEU A 130 -0.13 2.29 -8.19
N ARG A 131 -0.99 1.63 -8.95
CA ARG A 131 -0.78 0.24 -9.38
C ARG A 131 0.51 0.07 -10.16
N ARG A 132 0.81 0.99 -11.09
CA ARG A 132 2.05 0.98 -11.87
C ARG A 132 3.29 1.18 -10.98
N GLU A 133 3.22 2.09 -10.02
CA GLU A 133 4.34 2.31 -9.09
C GLU A 133 4.58 1.09 -8.18
N ILE A 134 3.53 0.43 -7.71
CA ILE A 134 3.64 -0.82 -6.94
C ILE A 134 4.28 -1.93 -7.79
N GLN A 135 3.87 -2.07 -9.05
CA GLN A 135 4.47 -3.07 -9.94
C GLN A 135 5.94 -2.78 -10.20
N ARG A 136 6.30 -1.52 -10.45
CA ARG A 136 7.69 -1.09 -10.61
C ARG A 136 8.53 -1.39 -9.37
N ALA A 137 8.04 -1.04 -8.19
CA ALA A 137 8.72 -1.32 -6.92
C ALA A 137 8.95 -2.83 -6.71
N LYS A 138 7.97 -3.67 -7.05
CA LYS A 138 8.11 -5.13 -6.99
C LYS A 138 9.17 -5.67 -7.95
N GLU A 139 9.25 -5.12 -9.14
CA GLU A 139 10.26 -5.52 -10.14
C GLU A 139 11.67 -5.09 -9.73
N GLU A 140 11.82 -3.86 -9.24
CA GLU A 140 13.09 -3.34 -8.73
C GLU A 140 13.56 -4.14 -7.51
N GLY A 141 12.65 -4.45 -6.58
CA GLY A 141 12.94 -5.31 -5.44
C GLY A 141 13.42 -6.70 -5.85
N LYS A 142 12.76 -7.34 -6.83
CA LYS A 142 13.19 -8.64 -7.36
C LYS A 142 14.58 -8.58 -7.97
N ARG A 143 14.88 -7.55 -8.76
CA ARG A 143 16.21 -7.35 -9.36
C ARG A 143 17.27 -7.16 -8.29
N PHE A 144 17.01 -6.34 -7.28
CA PHE A 144 17.93 -6.11 -6.18
C PHE A 144 18.24 -7.40 -5.41
N PHE A 145 17.24 -8.22 -5.10
CA PHE A 145 17.42 -9.51 -4.46
C PHE A 145 18.20 -10.49 -5.34
N GLN A 146 17.94 -10.50 -6.64
CA GLN A 146 18.65 -11.36 -7.58
C GLN A 146 20.12 -10.97 -7.70
N GLU A 147 20.42 -9.68 -7.87
CA GLU A 147 21.78 -9.16 -7.89
C GLU A 147 22.51 -9.36 -6.56
N ALA A 148 21.82 -9.23 -5.42
CA ALA A 148 22.40 -9.49 -4.11
C ALA A 148 22.71 -10.99 -3.92
N CYS A 149 21.85 -11.88 -4.39
CA CYS A 149 22.10 -13.32 -4.40
C CYS A 149 23.28 -13.69 -5.31
N ASP A 150 23.41 -13.02 -6.46
CA ASP A 150 24.52 -13.27 -7.41
C ASP A 150 25.86 -12.70 -6.91
N ARG A 151 25.82 -11.62 -6.11
CA ARG A 151 27.02 -10.96 -5.54
C ARG A 151 27.53 -11.57 -4.24
N ILE A 152 26.70 -12.33 -3.52
CA ILE A 152 27.10 -13.05 -2.30
C ILE A 152 27.31 -14.51 -2.68
N PRO A 153 28.55 -14.98 -2.93
CA PRO A 153 28.78 -16.41 -3.05
C PRO A 153 28.31 -17.04 -1.74
N LEU A 154 27.34 -17.92 -1.82
CA LEU A 154 26.82 -18.71 -0.68
C LEU A 154 27.94 -19.43 0.10
N ASP A 155 29.11 -19.48 -0.50
CA ASP A 155 30.30 -20.16 0.00
C ASP A 155 30.98 -19.50 1.19
N TYR A 156 30.76 -18.20 1.40
CA TYR A 156 31.58 -17.45 2.37
C TYR A 156 31.04 -17.45 3.82
N ARG A 157 29.80 -17.89 4.06
CA ARG A 157 29.17 -17.82 5.40
C ARG A 157 28.48 -19.07 5.90
N LEU A 158 28.48 -20.16 5.14
CA LEU A 158 27.84 -21.39 5.58
C LEU A 158 28.85 -22.45 5.98
N PRO A 159 28.65 -23.15 7.12
CA PRO A 159 29.45 -24.31 7.48
C PRO A 159 29.32 -25.38 6.40
N ASP A 160 30.37 -26.18 6.20
CA ASP A 160 30.44 -27.18 5.11
C ASP A 160 29.29 -28.20 5.14
N SER A 161 28.73 -28.47 6.33
CA SER A 161 27.52 -29.29 6.48
C SER A 161 26.29 -28.68 5.80
N ALA A 162 26.13 -27.35 5.90
CA ALA A 162 25.02 -26.63 5.26
C ALA A 162 25.24 -26.53 3.74
N LYS A 163 26.47 -26.34 3.27
CA LYS A 163 26.81 -26.33 1.83
C LYS A 163 26.41 -27.64 1.17
N LYS A 164 26.75 -28.79 1.76
CA LYS A 164 26.37 -30.12 1.26
C LYS A 164 24.85 -30.31 1.19
N LEU A 165 24.11 -29.76 2.17
CA LEU A 165 22.66 -29.85 2.21
C LEU A 165 22.01 -29.07 1.05
N PHE A 166 22.51 -27.86 0.76
CA PHE A 166 22.04 -27.04 -0.36
C PHE A 166 22.44 -27.58 -1.73
N GLU A 167 23.62 -28.17 -1.87
CA GLU A 167 24.01 -28.86 -3.10
C GLU A 167 23.13 -30.07 -3.41
N ASN A 168 22.80 -30.88 -2.40
CA ASN A 168 21.87 -32.00 -2.55
C ASN A 168 20.46 -31.54 -2.90
N TRP A 169 20.02 -30.41 -2.37
CA TRP A 169 18.73 -29.82 -2.70
C TRP A 169 18.67 -29.30 -4.14
N ARG A 170 19.74 -28.67 -4.61
CA ARG A 170 19.89 -28.17 -5.96
C ARG A 170 19.88 -29.30 -6.98
N ARG A 171 20.56 -30.42 -6.71
CA ARG A 171 20.59 -31.62 -7.57
C ARG A 171 19.22 -32.32 -7.68
N ARG A 172 18.38 -32.24 -6.65
CA ARG A 172 17.03 -32.82 -6.66
C ARG A 172 15.99 -32.01 -7.46
N LYS A 173 16.28 -30.75 -7.80
CA LYS A 173 15.39 -29.84 -8.52
C LYS A 173 15.67 -29.71 -10.01
N THR A 174 16.64 -30.38 -10.57
CA THR A 174 16.83 -30.51 -12.02
C THR A 174 16.11 -31.78 -12.48
N PRO A 175 14.89 -31.68 -13.07
CA PRO A 175 14.34 -32.79 -13.82
C PRO A 175 15.17 -32.93 -15.10
N GLY A 176 15.62 -34.14 -15.39
CA GLY A 176 16.23 -34.51 -16.65
C GLY A 176 15.24 -34.39 -17.82
#